data_1d6e7ac405549d6be2662b707cd2b560
#
_entry.id   1d6e7ac405549d6be2662b707cd2b560
#
_cell.length_a   1.000
_cell.length_b   1.000
_cell.length_c   1.000
_cell.angle_alpha   90.00
_cell.angle_beta   90.00
_cell.angle_gamma   90.00
#
_symmetry.space_group_name_H-M   'P 1'
#
loop_
_entity.id
_entity.type
_entity.pdbx_description
1 polymer ?
#
loop_
_entity_poly.entity_id
_entity_poly.type
_entity_poly.pdbx_seq_one_letter_code
_entity_poly.pdbx_strand_id
1 'polypeptide(L)'
;PGMHGITTPFYFVPGAKEAADSCGILIGTSHCEPMMRNNVGEWKVNERGDYNYITNREGVQSYWIERLKEAGPYENFYTMGMRGIHDSGMEGVKTLQEKTDALQQVIDDQRKLLSKYVDKDVEKIPQAFVPYKEVLQIMENGLQLPEDITLIWCDDNYGYMTRLSDKEQQKRNGG
;
A
#
# COMPACT_ATOMS: atom_id res chain seq x y z
N PRO A 1 -12.32 -16.60 -18.61
CA PRO A 1 -11.84 -15.54 -17.77
C PRO A 1 -10.51 -15.96 -17.15
N GLY A 2 -9.43 -15.27 -17.50
CA GLY A 2 -8.09 -15.55 -16.99
C GLY A 2 -7.87 -14.86 -15.63
N MET A 3 -6.88 -15.33 -14.86
CA MET A 3 -6.38 -14.62 -13.69
C MET A 3 -5.52 -13.46 -14.19
N HIS A 4 -5.83 -12.23 -13.77
CA HIS A 4 -5.10 -11.03 -14.18
C HIS A 4 -4.11 -10.55 -13.13
N GLY A 5 -4.29 -10.92 -11.88
CA GLY A 5 -3.42 -10.54 -10.78
C GLY A 5 -3.55 -11.45 -9.56
N ILE A 6 -2.57 -11.40 -8.71
CA ILE A 6 -2.50 -12.16 -7.46
C ILE A 6 -1.93 -11.30 -6.34
N THR A 7 -2.58 -11.32 -5.19
CA THR A 7 -2.04 -10.76 -3.95
C THR A 7 -1.38 -11.87 -3.15
N THR A 8 -0.11 -11.73 -2.88
CA THR A 8 0.66 -12.72 -2.13
C THR A 8 1.01 -12.17 -0.75
N PRO A 9 0.50 -12.76 0.36
CA PRO A 9 0.94 -12.35 1.68
C PRO A 9 2.38 -12.80 1.92
N PHE A 10 3.16 -11.94 2.56
CA PHE A 10 4.56 -12.19 2.89
C PHE A 10 5.40 -12.66 1.69
N TYR A 11 5.06 -12.13 0.53
CA TYR A 11 5.72 -12.47 -0.72
C TYR A 11 7.14 -11.97 -0.72
N PHE A 12 8.06 -12.91 -0.98
CA PHE A 12 9.38 -12.51 -1.50
C PHE A 12 10.20 -13.75 -1.85
N VAL A 13 9.55 -14.68 -2.56
CA VAL A 13 10.23 -15.82 -3.16
C VAL A 13 11.04 -15.31 -4.36
N PRO A 14 12.37 -15.50 -4.39
CA PRO A 14 13.17 -15.15 -5.55
C PRO A 14 12.65 -15.75 -6.86
N GLY A 15 12.55 -14.92 -7.90
CA GLY A 15 12.08 -15.33 -9.22
C GLY A 15 10.57 -15.29 -9.43
N ALA A 16 9.76 -15.02 -8.38
CA ALA A 16 8.31 -15.06 -8.54
C ALA A 16 7.76 -13.88 -9.34
N LYS A 17 8.33 -12.68 -9.21
CA LYS A 17 7.93 -11.52 -10.03
C LYS A 17 8.25 -11.72 -11.51
N GLU A 18 9.41 -12.28 -11.81
CA GLU A 18 9.82 -12.63 -13.18
C GLU A 18 8.89 -13.71 -13.77
N ALA A 19 8.54 -14.70 -12.97
CA ALA A 19 7.63 -15.77 -13.39
C ALA A 19 6.21 -15.24 -13.63
N ALA A 20 5.69 -14.40 -12.74
CA ALA A 20 4.37 -13.81 -12.91
C ALA A 20 4.31 -12.88 -14.13
N ASP A 21 5.29 -12.01 -14.31
CA ASP A 21 5.42 -11.12 -15.45
C ASP A 21 5.45 -11.91 -16.76
N SER A 22 6.24 -12.98 -16.82
CA SER A 22 6.29 -13.87 -17.99
C SER A 22 4.95 -14.55 -18.32
N CYS A 23 4.05 -14.65 -17.34
CA CYS A 23 2.69 -15.20 -17.48
C CYS A 23 1.62 -14.11 -17.68
N GLY A 24 1.98 -12.83 -17.72
CA GLY A 24 1.06 -11.70 -17.79
C GLY A 24 0.20 -11.57 -16.53
N ILE A 25 0.75 -11.88 -15.35
CA ILE A 25 0.05 -11.82 -14.06
C ILE A 25 0.65 -10.68 -13.24
N LEU A 26 -0.18 -9.72 -12.86
CA LEU A 26 0.17 -8.67 -11.91
C LEU A 26 0.40 -9.25 -10.51
N ILE A 27 1.49 -8.89 -9.88
CA ILE A 27 1.73 -9.22 -8.47
C ILE A 27 1.52 -7.99 -7.60
N GLY A 28 0.80 -8.17 -6.49
CA GLY A 28 0.66 -7.20 -5.43
C GLY A 28 0.83 -7.83 -4.05
N THR A 29 0.75 -7.01 -3.03
CA THR A 29 0.90 -7.40 -1.63
C THR A 29 -0.30 -7.00 -0.78
N SER A 30 -0.36 -7.52 0.45
CA SER A 30 -1.46 -7.25 1.37
C SER A 30 -1.40 -5.82 1.96
N HIS A 31 -2.45 -5.45 2.71
CA HIS A 31 -2.52 -4.17 3.43
C HIS A 31 -1.41 -3.96 4.47
N CYS A 32 -0.78 -5.03 4.94
CA CYS A 32 0.35 -4.96 5.88
C CYS A 32 1.69 -4.70 5.18
N GLU A 33 1.72 -4.77 3.86
CA GLU A 33 2.94 -4.82 3.05
C GLU A 33 2.93 -3.75 1.95
N PRO A 34 2.82 -2.46 2.33
CA PRO A 34 2.77 -1.38 1.36
C PRO A 34 4.05 -1.33 0.52
N MET A 35 3.90 -0.89 -0.72
CA MET A 35 5.00 -0.74 -1.66
C MET A 35 5.79 -2.04 -1.88
N MET A 36 5.09 -3.19 -1.83
CA MET A 36 5.64 -4.54 -2.01
C MET A 36 6.73 -4.92 -1.00
N ARG A 37 6.64 -4.42 0.24
CA ARG A 37 7.64 -4.67 1.29
C ARG A 37 7.09 -5.51 2.44
N ASN A 38 7.75 -6.61 2.75
CA ASN A 38 7.49 -7.41 3.96
C ASN A 38 8.24 -6.82 5.15
N ASN A 39 7.63 -5.87 5.85
CA ASN A 39 8.26 -5.20 6.98
C ASN A 39 8.60 -6.12 8.16
N VAL A 40 7.87 -7.23 8.34
CA VAL A 40 8.15 -8.23 9.38
C VAL A 40 9.48 -8.94 9.16
N GLY A 41 9.75 -9.35 7.91
CA GLY A 41 10.96 -10.09 7.57
C GLY A 41 12.16 -9.21 7.21
N GLU A 42 11.90 -8.04 6.64
CA GLU A 42 12.92 -7.20 6.01
C GLU A 42 13.36 -6.00 6.85
N TRP A 43 12.48 -5.42 7.68
CA TRP A 43 12.85 -4.26 8.49
C TRP A 43 13.70 -4.66 9.69
N LYS A 44 14.90 -4.12 9.77
CA LYS A 44 15.83 -4.33 10.89
C LYS A 44 16.03 -3.00 11.63
N VAL A 45 15.47 -2.89 12.81
CA VAL A 45 15.52 -1.65 13.61
C VAL A 45 16.96 -1.19 13.89
N ASN A 46 17.87 -2.13 14.15
CA ASN A 46 19.28 -1.82 14.39
C ASN A 46 20.04 -1.28 13.16
N GLU A 47 19.49 -1.47 11.95
CA GLU A 47 20.09 -1.01 10.69
C GLU A 47 19.36 0.21 10.12
N ARG A 48 18.04 0.28 10.30
CA ARG A 48 17.15 1.25 9.64
C ARG A 48 16.49 2.22 10.61
N GLY A 49 16.64 2.05 11.93
CA GLY A 49 15.93 2.83 12.94
C GLY A 49 14.46 2.39 13.07
N ASP A 50 13.67 3.20 13.74
CA ASP A 50 12.25 2.92 13.98
C ASP A 50 11.44 2.88 12.68
N TYR A 51 10.48 1.96 12.58
CA TYR A 51 9.50 1.93 11.48
C TYR A 51 8.41 2.97 11.74
N ASN A 52 8.80 4.23 11.71
CA ASN A 52 8.00 5.36 12.11
C ASN A 52 8.13 6.49 11.08
N TYR A 53 7.03 6.80 10.40
CA TYR A 53 7.04 7.80 9.32
C TYR A 53 7.21 9.24 9.81
N ILE A 54 6.87 9.51 11.08
CA ILE A 54 7.01 10.85 11.68
C ILE A 54 8.46 11.16 12.01
N THR A 55 9.18 10.18 12.58
CA THR A 55 10.54 10.39 13.10
C THR A 55 11.63 9.87 12.15
N ASN A 56 11.29 8.96 11.22
CA ASN A 56 12.23 8.28 10.33
C ASN A 56 11.72 8.18 8.88
N ARG A 57 11.13 9.28 8.37
CA ARG A 57 10.54 9.34 7.03
C ARG A 57 11.52 8.94 5.93
N GLU A 58 12.75 9.46 5.97
CA GLU A 58 13.78 9.17 4.97
C GLU A 58 14.18 7.69 4.97
N GLY A 59 14.32 7.08 6.14
CA GLY A 59 14.62 5.66 6.29
C GLY A 59 13.53 4.77 5.69
N VAL A 60 12.26 5.11 5.97
CA VAL A 60 11.11 4.37 5.41
C VAL A 60 11.02 4.57 3.89
N GLN A 61 11.21 5.78 3.39
CA GLN A 61 11.22 6.04 1.94
C GLN A 61 12.38 5.31 1.24
N SER A 62 13.58 5.32 1.82
CA SER A 62 14.73 4.58 1.27
C SER A 62 14.43 3.09 1.15
N TYR A 63 13.77 2.51 2.16
CA TYR A 63 13.32 1.13 2.17
C TYR A 63 12.34 0.82 1.03
N TRP A 64 11.38 1.69 0.77
CA TRP A 64 10.47 1.54 -0.38
C TRP A 64 11.19 1.71 -1.72
N ILE A 65 12.09 2.70 -1.83
CA ILE A 65 12.85 2.97 -3.06
C ILE A 65 13.70 1.75 -3.48
N GLU A 66 14.30 1.05 -2.56
CA GLU A 66 15.05 -0.18 -2.84
C GLU A 66 14.15 -1.20 -3.58
N ARG A 67 12.93 -1.42 -3.08
CA ARG A 67 11.97 -2.34 -3.70
C ARG A 67 11.46 -1.82 -5.05
N LEU A 68 11.17 -0.54 -5.17
CA LEU A 68 10.70 0.02 -6.43
C LEU A 68 11.73 -0.08 -7.54
N LYS A 69 13.02 0.05 -7.23
CA LYS A 69 14.10 -0.16 -8.20
C LYS A 69 14.20 -1.62 -8.66
N GLU A 70 13.92 -2.56 -7.76
CA GLU A 70 13.93 -3.99 -8.05
C GLU A 70 12.68 -4.44 -8.81
N ALA A 71 11.51 -4.02 -8.36
CA ALA A 71 10.22 -4.48 -8.87
C ALA A 71 9.67 -3.64 -10.03
N GLY A 72 10.06 -2.37 -10.14
CA GLY A 72 9.53 -1.44 -11.14
C GLY A 72 9.62 -1.88 -12.60
N PRO A 73 10.61 -2.66 -13.03
CA PRO A 73 10.65 -3.22 -14.40
C PRO A 73 9.57 -4.25 -14.73
N TYR A 74 8.85 -4.77 -13.73
CA TYR A 74 7.83 -5.81 -13.90
C TYR A 74 6.42 -5.24 -13.71
N GLU A 75 5.42 -5.94 -14.25
CA GLU A 75 4.02 -5.58 -14.05
C GLU A 75 3.56 -5.93 -12.64
N ASN A 76 3.25 -4.90 -11.86
CA ASN A 76 2.82 -5.03 -10.47
C ASN A 76 1.60 -4.17 -10.18
N PHE A 77 0.89 -4.46 -9.09
CA PHE A 77 0.02 -3.48 -8.45
C PHE A 77 0.51 -3.18 -7.03
N TYR A 78 0.43 -1.92 -6.64
CA TYR A 78 1.03 -1.44 -5.41
C TYR A 78 -0.05 -1.15 -4.36
N THR A 79 0.06 -1.82 -3.22
CA THR A 79 -0.76 -1.48 -2.06
C THR A 79 -0.21 -0.21 -1.43
N MET A 80 -1.08 0.78 -1.30
CA MET A 80 -0.77 2.12 -0.80
C MET A 80 -1.11 2.25 0.68
N GLY A 81 -0.49 3.21 1.33
CA GLY A 81 -0.66 3.49 2.74
C GLY A 81 0.47 2.93 3.60
N MET A 82 0.30 3.00 4.89
CA MET A 82 1.23 2.46 5.87
C MET A 82 0.49 2.18 7.17
N ARG A 83 0.85 1.08 7.80
CA ARG A 83 0.54 0.76 9.20
C ARG A 83 1.85 0.57 9.97
N GLY A 84 1.83 0.06 11.16
CA GLY A 84 3.04 -0.37 11.86
C GLY A 84 3.60 -1.69 11.30
N ILE A 85 4.58 -2.25 11.98
CA ILE A 85 5.14 -3.55 11.61
C ILE A 85 4.07 -4.63 11.77
N HIS A 86 3.97 -5.48 10.75
CA HIS A 86 2.92 -6.47 10.62
C HIS A 86 1.53 -5.79 10.64
N ASP A 87 0.65 -6.20 11.52
CA ASP A 87 -0.74 -5.73 11.61
C ASP A 87 -0.96 -4.73 12.78
N SER A 88 0.11 -4.08 13.25
CA SER A 88 0.02 -3.03 14.26
C SER A 88 -0.39 -1.69 13.66
N GLY A 89 -0.83 -0.75 14.50
CA GLY A 89 -1.13 0.62 14.07
C GLY A 89 0.14 1.43 13.77
N MET A 90 -0.04 2.54 13.04
CA MET A 90 1.05 3.47 12.73
C MET A 90 1.62 4.09 14.01
N GLU A 91 2.95 4.07 14.14
CA GLU A 91 3.65 4.67 15.27
C GLU A 91 3.80 6.18 15.15
N GLY A 92 3.96 6.86 16.29
CA GLY A 92 4.23 8.31 16.35
C GLY A 92 2.99 9.20 16.24
N VAL A 93 1.80 8.64 16.09
CA VAL A 93 0.52 9.37 15.96
C VAL A 93 -0.49 8.88 17.00
N LYS A 94 -1.24 9.80 17.62
CA LYS A 94 -2.16 9.48 18.72
C LYS A 94 -3.60 9.75 18.35
N THR A 95 -3.88 10.96 17.89
CA THR A 95 -5.25 11.38 17.55
C THR A 95 -5.64 10.90 16.15
N LEU A 96 -6.95 10.83 15.90
CA LEU A 96 -7.46 10.47 14.58
C LEU A 96 -6.99 11.46 13.50
N GLN A 97 -6.95 12.76 13.83
CA GLN A 97 -6.46 13.78 12.90
C GLN A 97 -4.98 13.59 12.58
N GLU A 98 -4.12 13.38 13.58
CA GLU A 98 -2.69 13.11 13.35
C GLU A 98 -2.49 11.86 12.46
N LYS A 99 -3.30 10.82 12.66
CA LYS A 99 -3.26 9.60 11.83
C LYS A 99 -3.68 9.89 10.39
N THR A 100 -4.72 10.72 10.21
CA THR A 100 -5.20 11.11 8.88
C THR A 100 -4.14 11.93 8.14
N ASP A 101 -3.57 12.93 8.80
CA ASP A 101 -2.54 13.80 8.20
C ASP A 101 -1.27 13.00 7.86
N ALA A 102 -0.85 12.11 8.75
CA ALA A 102 0.31 11.25 8.53
C ALA A 102 0.08 10.26 7.36
N LEU A 103 -1.10 9.63 7.30
CA LEU A 103 -1.41 8.69 6.22
C LEU A 103 -1.56 9.42 4.88
N GLN A 104 -2.12 10.64 4.87
CA GLN A 104 -2.14 11.49 3.67
C GLN A 104 -0.73 11.75 3.16
N GLN A 105 0.16 12.17 4.05
CA GLN A 105 1.56 12.42 3.70
C GLN A 105 2.26 11.16 3.14
N VAL A 106 1.99 10.00 3.74
CA VAL A 106 2.49 8.69 3.26
C VAL A 106 2.04 8.44 1.82
N ILE A 107 0.74 8.55 1.53
CA ILE A 107 0.18 8.28 0.20
C ILE A 107 0.74 9.26 -0.83
N ASP A 108 0.80 10.55 -0.51
CA ASP A 108 1.35 11.57 -1.40
C ASP A 108 2.81 11.29 -1.75
N ASP A 109 3.60 10.87 -0.78
CA ASP A 109 5.00 10.54 -1.00
C ASP A 109 5.18 9.23 -1.77
N GLN A 110 4.39 8.20 -1.46
CA GLN A 110 4.39 6.94 -2.22
C GLN A 110 4.07 7.18 -3.70
N ARG A 111 3.11 8.05 -4.01
CA ARG A 111 2.79 8.41 -5.41
C ARG A 111 3.94 9.14 -6.11
N LYS A 112 4.65 10.03 -5.41
CA LYS A 112 5.88 10.66 -5.94
C LYS A 112 6.98 9.63 -6.21
N LEU A 113 7.13 8.64 -5.33
CA LEU A 113 8.09 7.56 -5.52
C LEU A 113 7.70 6.66 -6.71
N LEU A 114 6.44 6.28 -6.83
CA LEU A 114 5.93 5.52 -7.97
C LEU A 114 6.16 6.28 -9.29
N SER A 115 5.81 7.57 -9.34
CA SER A 115 6.05 8.41 -10.51
C SER A 115 7.53 8.52 -10.89
N LYS A 116 8.42 8.48 -9.91
CA LYS A 116 9.86 8.60 -10.14
C LYS A 116 10.55 7.30 -10.54
N TYR A 117 10.11 6.16 -9.98
CA TYR A 117 10.84 4.90 -10.07
C TYR A 117 10.13 3.81 -10.89
N VAL A 118 8.84 3.98 -11.21
CA VAL A 118 8.05 3.00 -11.96
C VAL A 118 7.57 3.57 -13.28
N ASP A 119 6.65 4.54 -13.26
CA ASP A 119 6.16 5.23 -14.46
C ASP A 119 5.85 6.69 -14.14
N LYS A 120 6.29 7.62 -14.99
CA LYS A 120 6.02 9.06 -14.84
C LYS A 120 4.53 9.39 -14.77
N ASP A 121 3.73 8.60 -15.47
CA ASP A 121 2.28 8.67 -15.44
C ASP A 121 1.75 7.76 -14.34
N VAL A 122 1.71 8.29 -13.11
CA VAL A 122 1.34 7.53 -11.93
C VAL A 122 -0.09 6.98 -11.98
N GLU A 123 -0.98 7.55 -12.79
CA GLU A 123 -2.36 7.08 -12.96
C GLU A 123 -2.44 5.77 -13.75
N LYS A 124 -1.40 5.42 -14.52
CA LYS A 124 -1.30 4.15 -15.22
C LYS A 124 -0.80 3.00 -14.34
N ILE A 125 -0.19 3.32 -13.22
CA ILE A 125 0.32 2.32 -12.29
C ILE A 125 -0.86 1.75 -11.50
N PRO A 126 -1.13 0.43 -11.55
CA PRO A 126 -2.18 -0.17 -10.72
C PRO A 126 -1.88 0.02 -9.24
N GLN A 127 -2.78 0.67 -8.52
CA GLN A 127 -2.67 0.99 -7.10
C GLN A 127 -3.92 0.53 -6.36
N ALA A 128 -3.75 0.05 -5.13
CA ALA A 128 -4.84 -0.38 -4.28
C ALA A 128 -4.71 0.23 -2.88
N PHE A 129 -5.83 0.59 -2.28
CA PHE A 129 -5.92 1.03 -0.90
C PHE A 129 -6.91 0.14 -0.15
N VAL A 130 -6.48 -0.36 1.02
CA VAL A 130 -7.23 -1.32 1.82
C VAL A 130 -7.59 -0.66 3.15
N PRO A 131 -8.82 -0.14 3.33
CA PRO A 131 -9.26 0.49 4.57
C PRO A 131 -9.60 -0.57 5.64
N TYR A 132 -8.58 -1.25 6.15
CA TYR A 132 -8.70 -2.31 7.14
C TYR A 132 -8.54 -1.77 8.57
N LYS A 133 -9.35 -2.26 9.51
CA LYS A 133 -9.35 -1.87 10.93
C LYS A 133 -9.43 -0.35 11.11
N GLU A 134 -8.47 0.25 11.85
CA GLU A 134 -8.39 1.69 12.12
C GLU A 134 -8.24 2.54 10.85
N VAL A 135 -7.74 1.98 9.76
CA VAL A 135 -7.57 2.70 8.49
C VAL A 135 -8.91 3.11 7.89
N LEU A 136 -9.99 2.36 8.15
CA LEU A 136 -11.34 2.75 7.76
C LEU A 136 -11.77 4.06 8.44
N GLN A 137 -11.55 4.20 9.74
CA GLN A 137 -11.86 5.42 10.48
C GLN A 137 -11.00 6.60 10.00
N ILE A 138 -9.74 6.37 9.68
CA ILE A 138 -8.83 7.38 9.10
C ILE A 138 -9.36 7.86 7.74
N MET A 139 -9.78 6.93 6.90
CA MET A 139 -10.38 7.24 5.59
C MET A 139 -11.66 8.08 5.76
N GLU A 140 -12.55 7.71 6.65
CA GLU A 140 -13.79 8.43 6.95
C GLU A 140 -13.54 9.80 7.60
N ASN A 141 -12.39 10.01 8.24
CA ASN A 141 -12.00 11.29 8.82
C ASN A 141 -11.44 12.28 7.77
N GLY A 142 -11.64 12.01 6.48
CA GLY A 142 -11.35 12.97 5.42
C GLY A 142 -10.04 12.72 4.65
N LEU A 143 -9.48 11.50 4.72
CA LEU A 143 -8.35 11.13 3.88
C LEU A 143 -8.71 11.30 2.39
N GLN A 144 -7.89 12.04 1.67
CA GLN A 144 -8.09 12.28 0.24
C GLN A 144 -7.34 11.23 -0.59
N LEU A 145 -8.09 10.35 -1.23
CA LEU A 145 -7.53 9.33 -2.11
C LEU A 145 -7.73 9.73 -3.57
N PRO A 146 -6.67 9.77 -4.40
CA PRO A 146 -6.77 9.93 -5.85
C PRO A 146 -7.73 8.91 -6.47
N GLU A 147 -8.47 9.32 -7.49
CA GLU A 147 -9.54 8.50 -8.09
C GLU A 147 -9.05 7.24 -8.82
N ASP A 148 -7.79 7.22 -9.21
CA ASP A 148 -7.12 6.09 -9.87
C ASP A 148 -6.70 4.97 -8.89
N ILE A 149 -6.78 5.19 -7.57
CA ILE A 149 -6.50 4.16 -6.57
C ILE A 149 -7.73 3.29 -6.36
N THR A 150 -7.60 1.99 -6.58
CA THR A 150 -8.66 0.99 -6.35
C THR A 150 -8.93 0.81 -4.85
N LEU A 151 -10.19 0.89 -4.43
CA LEU A 151 -10.59 0.59 -3.06
C LEU A 151 -10.86 -0.91 -2.91
N ILE A 152 -10.20 -1.55 -1.94
CA ILE A 152 -10.44 -2.96 -1.59
C ILE A 152 -11.09 -3.00 -0.21
N TRP A 153 -12.39 -3.19 -0.18
CA TRP A 153 -13.15 -3.29 1.07
C TRP A 153 -12.90 -4.61 1.78
N CYS A 154 -12.81 -4.54 3.10
CA CYS A 154 -12.64 -5.71 3.96
C CYS A 154 -13.92 -6.00 4.73
N ASP A 155 -14.19 -7.28 4.97
CA ASP A 155 -15.13 -7.71 5.99
C ASP A 155 -14.54 -7.54 7.41
N ASP A 156 -15.39 -7.70 8.40
CA ASP A 156 -14.94 -7.82 9.78
C ASP A 156 -14.52 -9.28 10.09
N ASN A 157 -14.07 -9.51 11.33
CA ASN A 157 -13.63 -10.85 11.75
C ASN A 157 -14.76 -11.91 11.76
N TYR A 158 -16.00 -11.52 11.50
CA TYR A 158 -17.18 -12.38 11.44
C TYR A 158 -17.73 -12.56 10.02
N GLY A 159 -17.04 -11.99 9.01
CA GLY A 159 -17.45 -12.07 7.62
C GLY A 159 -18.53 -11.07 7.21
N TYR A 160 -18.76 -10.01 7.98
CA TYR A 160 -19.71 -8.97 7.63
C TYR A 160 -19.05 -7.81 6.92
N MET A 161 -19.57 -7.45 5.75
CA MET A 161 -19.20 -6.22 5.05
C MET A 161 -19.89 -5.02 5.73
N THR A 162 -19.14 -4.31 6.56
CA THR A 162 -19.64 -3.15 7.32
C THR A 162 -19.62 -1.87 6.50
N ARG A 163 -18.89 -1.82 5.41
CA ARG A 163 -18.73 -0.67 4.53
C ARG A 163 -18.54 -1.11 3.08
N LEU A 164 -19.21 -0.41 2.17
CA LEU A 164 -19.06 -0.55 0.72
C LEU A 164 -18.91 0.84 0.10
N SER A 165 -18.49 0.90 -1.16
CA SER A 165 -18.41 2.15 -1.91
C SER A 165 -19.78 2.85 -1.96
N ASP A 166 -19.81 4.12 -1.57
CA ASP A 166 -20.95 4.98 -1.80
C ASP A 166 -21.08 5.38 -3.28
N LYS A 167 -22.13 6.15 -3.62
CA LYS A 167 -22.40 6.53 -5.02
C LYS A 167 -21.28 7.34 -5.67
N GLU A 168 -20.55 8.14 -4.91
CA GLU A 168 -19.43 8.93 -5.44
C GLU A 168 -18.19 8.04 -5.60
N GLN A 169 -17.92 7.20 -4.61
CA GLN A 169 -16.81 6.24 -4.69
C GLN A 169 -16.99 5.22 -5.81
N GLN A 170 -18.23 4.83 -6.15
CA GLN A 170 -18.51 3.94 -7.29
C GLN A 170 -18.20 4.56 -8.66
N LYS A 171 -18.03 5.87 -8.75
CA LYS A 171 -17.63 6.56 -10.00
C LYS A 171 -16.12 6.53 -10.22
N ARG A 172 -15.34 6.14 -9.22
CA ARG A 172 -13.89 6.05 -9.32
C ARG A 172 -13.48 4.98 -10.32
N ASN A 173 -12.31 5.12 -10.92
CA ASN A 173 -11.76 4.14 -11.87
C ASN A 173 -11.51 2.76 -11.21
N GLY A 174 -11.41 2.71 -9.89
CA GLY A 174 -11.23 1.50 -9.07
C GLY A 174 -12.25 1.39 -7.94
N GLY A 175 -13.45 1.88 -8.11
CA GLY A 175 -14.53 1.86 -7.11
C GLY A 175 -15.41 0.64 -7.16
#